data_4d60a43c69dd7d5127c37ff2eb71304d
#
_entry.id   4d60a43c69dd7d5127c37ff2eb71304d
#
_cell.length_a   1.000
_cell.length_b   1.000
_cell.length_c   1.000
_cell.angle_alpha   90.00
_cell.angle_beta   90.00
_cell.angle_gamma   90.00
#
_symmetry.space_group_name_H-M   'P 1'
#
loop_
_entity.id
_entity.type
_entity.pdbx_description
1 polymer ?
#
loop_
_entity_poly.entity_id
_entity_poly.type
_entity_poly.pdbx_seq_one_letter_code
_entity_poly.pdbx_strand_id
1 'polypeptide(L)'
;MKRQNNIGQEDLLSALAKNGLTFKEYREQLQDQIRQVKFINKEFRANVKVSDEDVLSYYKQNQDKFSGPAMYRIRIISFLLSGQNKEKDAEKKAKDILTMARKGADFAKLASDYSEGANIKDGGDLGYIGPGEMDTAVEKAAGGLKSGEISDVIKNPAGFHIIQLIDRRKAEPKPMATVLDEVKNIIFQKIIDERYKIWIEEMMKKAYIEVRL
;
A
#
# COMPACT_ATOMS: atom_id res chain seq x y z
N MET A 1 -18.33 -18.18 20.64
CA MET A 1 -17.64 -16.93 20.99
C MET A 1 -17.02 -16.93 22.39
N LYS A 2 -17.71 -17.30 23.46
CA LYS A 2 -17.11 -17.34 24.81
C LYS A 2 -15.86 -18.24 24.94
N ARG A 3 -15.75 -19.32 24.19
CA ARG A 3 -14.61 -20.27 24.27
C ARG A 3 -13.37 -19.92 23.44
N GLN A 4 -13.49 -18.99 22.51
CA GLN A 4 -12.36 -18.60 21.64
C GLN A 4 -11.54 -17.39 22.14
N ASN A 5 -12.14 -16.48 22.94
CA ASN A 5 -11.49 -15.24 23.35
C ASN A 5 -11.29 -15.10 24.87
N ASN A 6 -11.56 -16.12 25.66
CA ASN A 6 -11.41 -16.10 27.14
C ASN A 6 -12.05 -14.88 27.85
N ILE A 7 -13.09 -14.27 27.23
CA ILE A 7 -13.77 -13.09 27.78
C ILE A 7 -14.88 -13.56 28.72
N GLY A 8 -14.82 -13.13 29.98
CA GLY A 8 -15.85 -13.38 30.98
C GLY A 8 -17.19 -12.72 30.61
N GLN A 9 -18.28 -13.20 31.23
CA GLN A 9 -19.60 -12.61 31.00
C GLN A 9 -19.68 -11.16 31.51
N GLU A 10 -19.02 -10.87 32.62
CA GLU A 10 -18.95 -9.55 33.23
C GLU A 10 -18.17 -8.57 32.36
N ASP A 11 -17.05 -9.02 31.77
CA ASP A 11 -16.24 -8.20 30.86
C ASP A 11 -17.03 -7.84 29.60
N LEU A 12 -17.80 -8.79 29.05
CA LEU A 12 -18.67 -8.53 27.91
C LEU A 12 -19.76 -7.51 28.24
N LEU A 13 -20.44 -7.66 29.39
CA LEU A 13 -21.48 -6.72 29.81
C LEU A 13 -20.90 -5.32 30.06
N SER A 14 -19.72 -5.24 30.66
CA SER A 14 -19.01 -3.98 30.87
C SER A 14 -18.62 -3.30 29.56
N ALA A 15 -18.13 -4.07 28.59
CA ALA A 15 -17.77 -3.54 27.26
C ALA A 15 -19.01 -3.05 26.48
N LEU A 16 -20.14 -3.74 26.59
CA LEU A 16 -21.40 -3.34 25.97
C LEU A 16 -21.92 -2.04 26.59
N ALA A 17 -21.92 -1.96 27.92
CA ALA A 17 -22.36 -0.77 28.63
C ALA A 17 -21.53 0.48 28.30
N LYS A 18 -20.20 0.34 28.12
CA LYS A 18 -19.32 1.42 27.66
C LYS A 18 -19.68 1.94 26.27
N ASN A 19 -20.26 1.09 25.42
CA ASN A 19 -20.72 1.46 24.08
C ASN A 19 -22.22 1.80 24.03
N GLY A 20 -22.87 1.96 25.16
CA GLY A 20 -24.29 2.34 25.25
C GLY A 20 -25.26 1.22 24.79
N LEU A 21 -24.82 -0.04 24.73
CA LEU A 21 -25.60 -1.17 24.28
C LEU A 21 -26.02 -2.07 25.45
N THR A 22 -27.27 -2.47 25.45
CA THR A 22 -27.75 -3.55 26.31
C THR A 22 -27.41 -4.92 25.72
N PHE A 23 -27.36 -5.94 26.56
CA PHE A 23 -27.15 -7.32 26.09
C PHE A 23 -28.26 -7.79 25.12
N LYS A 24 -29.47 -7.29 25.30
CA LYS A 24 -30.61 -7.59 24.42
C LYS A 24 -30.38 -7.01 23.02
N GLU A 25 -30.06 -5.74 22.92
CA GLU A 25 -29.74 -5.04 21.65
C GLU A 25 -28.56 -5.68 20.94
N TYR A 26 -27.49 -6.00 21.68
CA TYR A 26 -26.34 -6.71 21.11
C TYR A 26 -26.73 -8.07 20.53
N ARG A 27 -27.59 -8.83 21.25
CA ARG A 27 -28.08 -10.13 20.77
C ARG A 27 -28.92 -9.98 19.51
N GLU A 28 -29.79 -8.98 19.45
CA GLU A 28 -30.63 -8.68 18.29
C GLU A 28 -29.77 -8.30 17.09
N GLN A 29 -28.82 -7.39 17.26
CA GLN A 29 -27.86 -7.02 16.21
C GLN A 29 -27.06 -8.23 15.71
N LEU A 30 -26.59 -9.08 16.61
CA LEU A 30 -25.86 -10.30 16.23
C LEU A 30 -26.75 -11.29 15.47
N GLN A 31 -28.02 -11.43 15.88
CA GLN A 31 -28.99 -12.28 15.16
C GLN A 31 -29.22 -11.76 13.75
N ASP A 32 -29.37 -10.45 13.57
CA ASP A 32 -29.59 -9.84 12.27
C ASP A 32 -28.35 -9.96 11.38
N GLN A 33 -27.15 -9.75 11.92
CA GLN A 33 -25.91 -10.02 11.19
C GLN A 33 -25.82 -11.49 10.73
N ILE A 34 -26.15 -12.44 11.61
CA ILE A 34 -26.15 -13.86 11.25
C ILE A 34 -27.20 -14.17 10.17
N ARG A 35 -28.40 -13.57 10.25
CA ARG A 35 -29.43 -13.70 9.22
C ARG A 35 -28.97 -13.16 7.87
N GLN A 36 -28.35 -11.98 7.86
CA GLN A 36 -27.79 -11.38 6.65
C GLN A 36 -26.72 -12.25 6.02
N VAL A 37 -25.75 -12.74 6.82
CA VAL A 37 -24.70 -13.63 6.33
C VAL A 37 -25.27 -14.94 5.77
N LYS A 38 -26.24 -15.56 6.47
CA LYS A 38 -26.90 -16.78 5.98
C LYS A 38 -27.68 -16.53 4.69
N PHE A 39 -28.38 -15.40 4.60
CA PHE A 39 -29.10 -15.00 3.40
C PHE A 39 -28.16 -14.80 2.21
N ILE A 40 -27.11 -14.02 2.39
CA ILE A 40 -26.10 -13.78 1.34
C ILE A 40 -25.46 -15.10 0.90
N ASN A 41 -25.11 -15.97 1.84
CA ASN A 41 -24.51 -17.26 1.51
C ASN A 41 -25.47 -18.15 0.70
N LYS A 42 -26.75 -18.19 1.06
CA LYS A 42 -27.75 -19.01 0.39
C LYS A 42 -28.11 -18.49 -0.99
N GLU A 43 -28.40 -17.19 -1.11
CA GLU A 43 -28.95 -16.61 -2.34
C GLU A 43 -27.86 -16.26 -3.37
N PHE A 44 -26.69 -15.82 -2.90
CA PHE A 44 -25.66 -15.30 -3.80
C PHE A 44 -24.44 -16.21 -3.94
N ARG A 45 -24.02 -16.90 -2.86
CA ARG A 45 -22.79 -17.69 -2.87
C ARG A 45 -22.98 -19.14 -3.33
N ALA A 46 -24.11 -19.75 -3.03
CA ALA A 46 -24.32 -21.19 -3.23
C ALA A 46 -24.12 -21.64 -4.71
N ASN A 47 -24.38 -20.77 -5.67
CA ASN A 47 -24.37 -21.09 -7.11
C ASN A 47 -23.27 -20.33 -7.89
N VAL A 48 -22.27 -19.78 -7.22
CA VAL A 48 -21.15 -19.13 -7.90
C VAL A 48 -20.04 -20.15 -8.12
N LYS A 49 -19.74 -20.38 -9.39
CA LYS A 49 -18.57 -21.16 -9.83
C LYS A 49 -17.63 -20.22 -10.56
N VAL A 50 -16.37 -20.22 -10.17
CA VAL A 50 -15.29 -19.52 -10.86
C VAL A 50 -14.54 -20.56 -11.65
N SER A 51 -14.55 -20.43 -12.98
CA SER A 51 -13.84 -21.35 -13.88
C SER A 51 -12.35 -21.03 -13.92
N ASP A 52 -11.55 -21.99 -14.34
CA ASP A 52 -10.10 -21.74 -14.53
C ASP A 52 -9.85 -20.76 -15.70
N GLU A 53 -10.76 -20.68 -16.67
CA GLU A 53 -10.72 -19.71 -17.76
C GLU A 53 -10.95 -18.28 -17.25
N ASP A 54 -11.91 -18.07 -16.35
CA ASP A 54 -12.13 -16.76 -15.70
C ASP A 54 -10.88 -16.32 -14.92
N VAL A 55 -10.26 -17.26 -14.20
CA VAL A 55 -9.03 -17.00 -13.45
C VAL A 55 -7.89 -16.59 -14.37
N LEU A 56 -7.67 -17.34 -15.45
CA LEU A 56 -6.62 -17.05 -16.41
C LEU A 56 -6.83 -15.69 -17.10
N SER A 57 -8.06 -15.41 -17.50
CA SER A 57 -8.45 -14.14 -18.12
C SER A 57 -8.22 -12.97 -17.19
N TYR A 58 -8.71 -13.08 -15.94
CA TYR A 58 -8.54 -12.04 -14.92
C TYR A 58 -7.06 -11.77 -14.60
N TYR A 59 -6.27 -12.84 -14.42
CA TYR A 59 -4.85 -12.71 -14.13
C TYR A 59 -4.11 -12.01 -15.28
N LYS A 60 -4.35 -12.40 -16.53
CA LYS A 60 -3.74 -11.77 -17.70
C LYS A 60 -4.06 -10.28 -17.83
N GLN A 61 -5.31 -9.90 -17.53
CA GLN A 61 -5.77 -8.51 -17.62
C GLN A 61 -5.29 -7.65 -16.44
N ASN A 62 -4.87 -8.26 -15.32
CA ASN A 62 -4.53 -7.56 -14.09
C ASN A 62 -3.14 -7.92 -13.56
N GLN A 63 -2.19 -8.29 -14.42
CA GLN A 63 -0.84 -8.71 -14.02
C GLN A 63 -0.15 -7.69 -13.10
N ASP A 64 -0.37 -6.40 -13.34
CA ASP A 64 0.19 -5.33 -12.50
C ASP A 64 -0.24 -5.42 -11.03
N LYS A 65 -1.43 -5.97 -10.73
CA LYS A 65 -1.93 -6.14 -9.36
C LYS A 65 -1.25 -7.28 -8.60
N PHE A 66 -0.72 -8.24 -9.35
CA PHE A 66 -0.02 -9.41 -8.82
C PHE A 66 1.49 -9.26 -8.92
N SER A 67 1.97 -8.13 -9.44
CA SER A 67 3.39 -7.80 -9.44
C SER A 67 3.83 -7.40 -8.04
N GLY A 68 5.05 -7.75 -7.69
CA GLY A 68 5.68 -7.23 -6.50
C GLY A 68 5.86 -5.72 -6.58
N PRO A 69 6.29 -5.10 -5.50
CA PRO A 69 6.59 -3.68 -5.49
C PRO A 69 7.73 -3.34 -6.46
N ALA A 70 7.74 -2.11 -6.98
CA ALA A 70 8.78 -1.66 -7.87
C ALA A 70 10.13 -1.60 -7.14
N MET A 71 11.21 -1.98 -7.83
CA MET A 71 12.58 -1.76 -7.40
C MET A 71 13.13 -0.51 -8.08
N TYR A 72 13.88 0.29 -7.34
CA TYR A 72 14.47 1.54 -7.80
C TYR A 72 15.98 1.40 -7.81
N ARG A 73 16.64 1.76 -8.92
CA ARG A 73 18.08 1.99 -8.94
C ARG A 73 18.32 3.49 -8.84
N ILE A 74 18.96 3.91 -7.76
CA ILE A 74 19.20 5.31 -7.47
C ILE A 74 20.68 5.57 -7.23
N ARG A 75 21.12 6.79 -7.53
CA ARG A 75 22.32 7.38 -6.96
C ARG A 75 21.92 8.33 -5.84
N ILE A 76 22.73 8.41 -4.81
CA ILE A 76 22.49 9.27 -3.65
C ILE A 76 23.73 10.13 -3.33
N ILE A 77 23.47 11.39 -3.00
CA ILE A 77 24.44 12.28 -2.37
C ILE A 77 23.92 12.61 -0.99
N SER A 78 24.72 12.41 0.03
CA SER A 78 24.34 12.58 1.43
C SER A 78 25.25 13.55 2.15
N PHE A 79 24.65 14.44 2.93
CA PHE A 79 25.31 15.36 3.85
C PHE A 79 24.83 15.04 5.26
N LEU A 80 25.70 14.43 6.06
CA LEU A 80 25.33 13.87 7.35
C LEU A 80 25.31 14.95 8.47
N LEU A 81 24.35 14.83 9.36
CA LEU A 81 24.27 15.67 10.57
C LEU A 81 25.27 15.17 11.61
N SER A 82 26.40 15.83 11.75
CA SER A 82 27.39 15.52 12.76
C SER A 82 27.69 16.76 13.62
N GLY A 83 27.03 16.88 14.82
CA GLY A 83 27.25 17.95 15.80
C GLY A 83 26.28 19.15 15.70
N GLN A 84 26.25 19.97 16.76
CA GLN A 84 25.19 20.95 17.04
C GLN A 84 25.04 22.14 16.06
N ASN A 85 26.01 22.47 15.21
CA ASN A 85 25.95 23.66 14.35
C ASN A 85 25.96 23.34 12.83
N LYS A 86 25.81 22.08 12.45
CA LYS A 86 26.03 21.66 11.06
C LYS A 86 24.78 21.49 10.21
N GLU A 87 23.58 21.63 10.77
CA GLU A 87 22.34 21.45 10.00
C GLU A 87 22.22 22.48 8.87
N LYS A 88 22.44 23.76 9.20
CA LYS A 88 22.37 24.84 8.19
C LYS A 88 23.46 24.72 7.12
N ASP A 89 24.65 24.26 7.52
CA ASP A 89 25.77 24.07 6.58
C ASP A 89 25.50 22.85 5.68
N ALA A 90 25.00 21.75 6.22
CA ALA A 90 24.63 20.57 5.47
C ALA A 90 23.49 20.88 4.47
N GLU A 91 22.47 21.60 4.93
CA GLU A 91 21.37 22.04 4.07
C GLU A 91 21.86 22.94 2.93
N LYS A 92 22.73 23.91 3.25
CA LYS A 92 23.33 24.81 2.24
C LYS A 92 24.11 24.00 1.22
N LYS A 93 25.03 23.13 1.65
CA LYS A 93 25.79 22.24 0.77
C LYS A 93 24.85 21.43 -0.15
N ALA A 94 23.80 20.83 0.41
CA ALA A 94 22.84 20.06 -0.37
C ALA A 94 22.17 20.92 -1.45
N LYS A 95 21.74 22.14 -1.13
CA LYS A 95 21.14 23.07 -2.10
C LYS A 95 22.12 23.54 -3.20
N ASP A 96 23.36 23.78 -2.81
CA ASP A 96 24.41 24.19 -3.78
C ASP A 96 24.70 23.05 -4.75
N ILE A 97 24.86 21.81 -4.26
CA ILE A 97 25.10 20.64 -5.10
C ILE A 97 23.87 20.30 -5.96
N LEU A 98 22.67 20.41 -5.42
CA LEU A 98 21.43 20.25 -6.21
C LEU A 98 21.38 21.23 -7.37
N THR A 99 21.78 22.47 -7.13
CA THR A 99 21.84 23.50 -8.17
C THR A 99 22.83 23.14 -9.27
N MET A 100 24.01 22.61 -8.91
CA MET A 100 25.02 22.15 -9.87
C MET A 100 24.49 20.96 -10.69
N ALA A 101 23.88 19.98 -10.02
CA ALA A 101 23.30 18.80 -10.68
C ALA A 101 22.19 19.18 -11.67
N ARG A 102 21.31 20.11 -11.30
CA ARG A 102 20.23 20.61 -12.18
C ARG A 102 20.74 21.47 -13.36
N LYS A 103 21.94 22.03 -13.26
CA LYS A 103 22.62 22.71 -14.37
C LYS A 103 23.34 21.74 -15.30
N GLY A 104 23.25 20.43 -15.07
CA GLY A 104 23.80 19.40 -15.95
C GLY A 104 25.19 18.89 -15.53
N ALA A 105 25.66 19.19 -14.32
CA ALA A 105 26.86 18.55 -13.80
C ALA A 105 26.62 17.05 -13.60
N ASP A 106 27.66 16.24 -13.83
CA ASP A 106 27.57 14.77 -13.66
C ASP A 106 27.30 14.41 -12.20
N PHE A 107 26.15 13.78 -11.97
CA PHE A 107 25.68 13.42 -10.64
C PHE A 107 26.62 12.41 -9.96
N ALA A 108 27.17 11.45 -10.70
CA ALA A 108 28.09 10.46 -10.15
C ALA A 108 29.40 11.14 -9.68
N LYS A 109 29.88 12.09 -10.45
CA LYS A 109 31.08 12.88 -10.07
C LYS A 109 30.78 13.74 -8.84
N LEU A 110 29.63 14.43 -8.81
CA LEU A 110 29.23 15.19 -7.62
C LEU A 110 29.09 14.28 -6.38
N ALA A 111 28.57 13.06 -6.54
CA ALA A 111 28.50 12.11 -5.45
C ALA A 111 29.89 11.69 -4.95
N SER A 112 30.83 11.42 -5.87
CA SER A 112 32.22 11.07 -5.52
C SER A 112 32.99 12.22 -4.84
N ASP A 113 32.74 13.47 -5.27
CA ASP A 113 33.49 14.63 -4.79
C ASP A 113 32.92 15.20 -3.47
N TYR A 114 31.61 15.10 -3.24
CA TYR A 114 30.93 15.84 -2.17
C TYR A 114 30.09 14.99 -1.20
N SER A 115 29.77 13.73 -1.53
CA SER A 115 28.93 12.90 -0.65
C SER A 115 29.69 12.47 0.61
N GLU A 116 29.00 12.52 1.73
CA GLU A 116 29.49 12.02 3.03
C GLU A 116 28.89 10.64 3.37
N GLY A 117 28.07 10.07 2.46
CA GLY A 117 27.32 8.83 2.68
C GLY A 117 28.00 7.56 2.18
N ALA A 118 27.20 6.52 1.90
CA ALA A 118 27.67 5.26 1.37
C ALA A 118 27.95 5.32 -0.14
N ASN A 119 28.74 4.38 -0.65
CA ASN A 119 29.01 4.15 -2.08
C ASN A 119 29.60 5.34 -2.85
N ILE A 120 30.38 6.18 -2.17
CA ILE A 120 31.05 7.35 -2.77
C ILE A 120 31.91 6.92 -3.97
N LYS A 121 32.63 5.80 -3.86
CA LYS A 121 33.51 5.28 -4.92
C LYS A 121 32.76 4.88 -6.20
N ASP A 122 31.49 4.52 -6.05
CA ASP A 122 30.63 4.09 -7.16
C ASP A 122 29.74 5.25 -7.66
N GLY A 123 30.11 6.51 -7.34
CA GLY A 123 29.32 7.68 -7.71
C GLY A 123 27.95 7.70 -7.04
N GLY A 124 27.85 7.17 -5.82
CA GLY A 124 26.63 7.09 -5.02
C GLY A 124 25.61 6.08 -5.50
N ASP A 125 25.94 5.18 -6.43
CA ASP A 125 25.01 4.14 -6.96
C ASP A 125 24.76 3.07 -5.88
N LEU A 126 23.51 2.92 -5.48
CA LEU A 126 23.10 1.95 -4.48
C LEU A 126 22.60 0.63 -5.11
N GLY A 127 22.63 0.53 -6.44
CA GLY A 127 22.02 -0.61 -7.14
C GLY A 127 20.50 -0.59 -7.07
N TYR A 128 19.88 -1.75 -7.32
CA TYR A 128 18.42 -1.88 -7.20
C TYR A 128 18.03 -2.12 -5.75
N ILE A 129 17.16 -1.30 -5.24
CA ILE A 129 16.67 -1.31 -3.86
C ILE A 129 15.17 -1.50 -3.88
N GLY A 130 14.69 -2.41 -3.05
CA GLY A 130 13.27 -2.70 -2.86
C GLY A 130 12.62 -1.81 -1.81
N PRO A 131 11.30 -1.90 -1.65
CA PRO A 131 10.58 -1.18 -0.60
C PRO A 131 11.01 -1.63 0.80
N GLY A 132 11.10 -0.65 1.69
CA GLY A 132 11.51 -0.88 3.08
C GLY A 132 13.03 -1.05 3.29
N GLU A 133 13.82 -1.06 2.20
CA GLU A 133 15.30 -1.08 2.27
C GLU A 133 15.91 0.32 2.30
N MET A 134 15.10 1.35 2.07
CA MET A 134 15.47 2.77 2.14
C MET A 134 14.72 3.48 3.25
N ASP A 135 15.25 4.65 3.64
CA ASP A 135 14.47 5.60 4.44
C ASP A 135 13.17 5.99 3.72
N THR A 136 12.07 6.08 4.45
CA THR A 136 10.73 6.35 3.90
C THR A 136 10.66 7.65 3.08
N ALA A 137 11.41 8.69 3.46
CA ALA A 137 11.44 9.95 2.73
C ALA A 137 12.17 9.79 1.38
N VAL A 138 13.25 9.01 1.35
CA VAL A 138 14.01 8.68 0.14
C VAL A 138 13.17 7.81 -0.80
N GLU A 139 12.49 6.79 -0.26
CA GLU A 139 11.61 5.90 -1.02
C GLU A 139 10.45 6.67 -1.66
N LYS A 140 9.80 7.55 -0.90
CA LYS A 140 8.73 8.41 -1.41
C LYS A 140 9.21 9.32 -2.53
N ALA A 141 10.41 9.91 -2.39
CA ALA A 141 10.99 10.74 -3.43
C ALA A 141 11.29 9.93 -4.69
N ALA A 142 11.93 8.75 -4.56
CA ALA A 142 12.22 7.85 -5.68
C ALA A 142 10.94 7.43 -6.42
N GLY A 143 9.85 7.20 -5.68
CA GLY A 143 8.54 6.86 -6.24
C GLY A 143 7.94 7.93 -7.15
N GLY A 144 8.23 9.20 -6.90
CA GLY A 144 7.74 10.34 -7.68
C GLY A 144 8.57 10.71 -8.92
N LEU A 145 9.82 10.19 -9.03
CA LEU A 145 10.74 10.56 -10.09
C LEU A 145 10.57 9.69 -11.34
N LYS A 146 10.91 10.25 -12.50
CA LYS A 146 11.16 9.51 -13.75
C LYS A 146 12.64 9.18 -13.87
N SER A 147 12.98 8.16 -14.67
CA SER A 147 14.38 7.81 -14.94
C SER A 147 15.15 9.01 -15.47
N GLY A 148 16.30 9.27 -14.87
CA GLY A 148 17.15 10.44 -15.13
C GLY A 148 16.84 11.67 -14.26
N GLU A 149 15.67 11.75 -13.63
CA GLU A 149 15.30 12.90 -12.80
C GLU A 149 16.03 12.93 -11.46
N ILE A 150 16.22 14.13 -10.94
CA ILE A 150 16.87 14.42 -9.66
C ILE A 150 15.82 14.99 -8.70
N SER A 151 15.82 14.50 -7.46
CA SER A 151 14.90 14.95 -6.42
C SER A 151 15.18 16.38 -5.96
N ASP A 152 14.26 16.93 -5.19
CA ASP A 152 14.58 18.01 -4.26
C ASP A 152 15.46 17.50 -3.12
N VAL A 153 15.96 18.44 -2.28
CA VAL A 153 16.68 18.06 -1.06
C VAL A 153 15.73 17.34 -0.11
N ILE A 154 16.09 16.12 0.25
CA ILE A 154 15.34 15.26 1.17
C ILE A 154 15.99 15.38 2.55
N LYS A 155 15.21 15.71 3.57
CA LYS A 155 15.67 15.75 4.96
C LYS A 155 15.17 14.52 5.70
N ASN A 156 16.08 13.86 6.44
CA ASN A 156 15.73 12.81 7.39
C ASN A 156 16.59 12.95 8.67
N PRO A 157 16.43 12.08 9.68
CA PRO A 157 17.24 12.15 10.91
C PRO A 157 18.75 12.01 10.72
N ALA A 158 19.21 11.37 9.62
CA ALA A 158 20.63 11.20 9.32
C ALA A 158 21.25 12.43 8.66
N GLY A 159 20.44 13.26 7.95
CA GLY A 159 20.95 14.43 7.26
C GLY A 159 20.09 14.88 6.08
N PHE A 160 20.78 15.46 5.10
CA PHE A 160 20.20 15.93 3.85
C PHE A 160 20.68 15.05 2.70
N HIS A 161 19.77 14.68 1.83
CA HIS A 161 20.04 13.77 0.73
C HIS A 161 19.48 14.33 -0.57
N ILE A 162 20.16 14.01 -1.67
CA ILE A 162 19.68 14.26 -3.03
C ILE A 162 19.79 12.92 -3.76
N ILE A 163 18.76 12.53 -4.49
CA ILE A 163 18.80 11.30 -5.28
C ILE A 163 18.58 11.58 -6.75
N GLN A 164 19.19 10.75 -7.59
CA GLN A 164 18.89 10.62 -8.99
C GLN A 164 18.33 9.23 -9.26
N LEU A 165 17.14 9.14 -9.85
CA LEU A 165 16.59 7.88 -10.29
C LEU A 165 17.27 7.45 -11.59
N ILE A 166 18.00 6.34 -11.58
CA ILE A 166 18.64 5.78 -12.77
C ILE A 166 17.67 4.92 -13.55
N ASP A 167 17.02 3.99 -12.85
CA ASP A 167 16.11 3.05 -13.46
C ASP A 167 15.03 2.61 -12.45
N ARG A 168 13.87 2.19 -12.99
CA ARG A 168 12.78 1.61 -12.22
C ARG A 168 12.38 0.29 -12.86
N ARG A 169 12.49 -0.78 -12.13
CA ARG A 169 11.98 -2.09 -12.54
C ARG A 169 10.65 -2.36 -11.86
N LYS A 170 9.64 -2.63 -12.64
CA LYS A 170 8.45 -3.31 -12.10
C LYS A 170 8.88 -4.72 -11.73
N ALA A 171 8.50 -5.18 -10.55
CA ALA A 171 8.66 -6.60 -10.25
C ALA A 171 7.82 -7.42 -11.22
N GLU A 172 8.33 -8.58 -11.62
CA GLU A 172 7.56 -9.49 -12.45
C GLU A 172 6.30 -9.94 -11.70
N PRO A 173 5.19 -10.16 -12.43
CA PRO A 173 3.99 -10.71 -11.83
C PRO A 173 4.29 -12.05 -11.16
N LYS A 174 3.80 -12.25 -9.94
CA LYS A 174 3.91 -13.53 -9.26
C LYS A 174 3.31 -14.63 -10.15
N PRO A 175 3.93 -15.80 -10.25
CA PRO A 175 3.39 -16.90 -11.03
C PRO A 175 1.92 -17.17 -10.69
N MET A 176 1.08 -17.42 -11.70
CA MET A 176 -0.35 -17.66 -11.52
C MET A 176 -0.66 -18.72 -10.45
N ALA A 177 0.17 -19.77 -10.37
CA ALA A 177 0.02 -20.82 -9.38
C ALA A 177 0.09 -20.32 -7.92
N THR A 178 0.86 -19.27 -7.66
CA THR A 178 1.03 -18.71 -6.31
C THR A 178 -0.10 -17.74 -5.92
N VAL A 179 -0.84 -17.22 -6.88
CA VAL A 179 -1.93 -16.25 -6.67
C VAL A 179 -3.31 -16.82 -7.05
N LEU A 180 -3.39 -18.11 -7.38
CA LEU A 180 -4.59 -18.77 -7.87
C LEU A 180 -5.78 -18.56 -6.94
N ASP A 181 -5.62 -18.82 -5.65
CA ASP A 181 -6.69 -18.69 -4.66
C ASP A 181 -7.08 -17.23 -4.43
N GLU A 182 -6.10 -16.33 -4.48
CA GLU A 182 -6.35 -14.89 -4.38
C GLU A 182 -7.19 -14.40 -5.57
N VAL A 183 -6.84 -14.80 -6.79
CA VAL A 183 -7.59 -14.46 -8.01
C VAL A 183 -9.00 -15.05 -7.97
N LYS A 184 -9.14 -16.33 -7.58
CA LYS A 184 -10.46 -16.98 -7.41
C LYS A 184 -11.34 -16.22 -6.42
N ASN A 185 -10.79 -15.81 -5.29
CA ASN A 185 -11.51 -15.03 -4.29
C ASN A 185 -11.95 -13.65 -4.80
N ILE A 186 -11.09 -12.96 -5.53
CA ILE A 186 -11.41 -11.64 -6.12
C ILE A 186 -12.57 -11.77 -7.12
N ILE A 187 -12.50 -12.76 -8.03
CA ILE A 187 -13.55 -12.99 -9.03
C ILE A 187 -14.85 -13.37 -8.33
N PHE A 188 -14.77 -14.30 -7.38
CA PHE A 188 -15.92 -14.74 -6.60
C PHE A 188 -16.61 -13.56 -5.92
N GLN A 189 -15.84 -12.69 -5.27
CA GLN A 189 -16.38 -11.52 -4.59
C GLN A 189 -17.04 -10.54 -5.56
N LYS A 190 -16.42 -10.28 -6.71
CA LYS A 190 -17.01 -9.44 -7.75
C LYS A 190 -18.36 -9.97 -8.24
N ILE A 191 -18.46 -11.27 -8.49
CA ILE A 191 -19.72 -11.89 -8.94
C ILE A 191 -20.80 -11.73 -7.85
N ILE A 192 -20.44 -11.90 -6.57
CA ILE A 192 -21.36 -11.68 -5.46
C ILE A 192 -21.84 -10.23 -5.42
N ASP A 193 -20.94 -9.28 -5.49
CA ASP A 193 -21.25 -7.86 -5.40
C ASP A 193 -22.16 -7.42 -6.56
N GLU A 194 -21.90 -7.89 -7.78
CA GLU A 194 -22.74 -7.63 -8.95
C GLU A 194 -24.16 -8.24 -8.79
N ARG A 195 -24.24 -9.51 -8.36
CA ARG A 195 -25.53 -10.16 -8.12
C ARG A 195 -26.33 -9.45 -7.03
N TYR A 196 -25.66 -9.07 -5.96
CA TYR A 196 -26.27 -8.33 -4.87
C TYR A 196 -26.81 -6.97 -5.33
N LYS A 197 -26.04 -6.24 -6.13
CA LYS A 197 -26.46 -4.97 -6.71
C LYS A 197 -27.72 -5.13 -7.58
N ILE A 198 -27.72 -6.09 -8.49
CA ILE A 198 -28.86 -6.36 -9.37
C ILE A 198 -30.10 -6.73 -8.52
N TRP A 199 -29.90 -7.58 -7.51
CA TRP A 199 -30.98 -7.98 -6.62
C TRP A 199 -31.58 -6.78 -5.85
N ILE A 200 -30.75 -5.89 -5.31
CA ILE A 200 -31.22 -4.67 -4.65
C ILE A 200 -32.03 -3.80 -5.62
N GLU A 201 -31.52 -3.58 -6.84
CA GLU A 201 -32.22 -2.80 -7.84
C GLU A 201 -33.60 -3.40 -8.20
N GLU A 202 -33.68 -4.72 -8.31
CA GLU A 202 -34.96 -5.42 -8.55
C GLU A 202 -35.92 -5.30 -7.35
N MET A 203 -35.41 -5.43 -6.13
CA MET A 203 -36.21 -5.29 -4.91
C MET A 203 -36.73 -3.87 -4.75
N MET A 204 -35.89 -2.86 -5.03
CA MET A 204 -36.32 -1.46 -4.99
C MET A 204 -37.42 -1.15 -6.00
N LYS A 205 -37.41 -1.80 -7.17
CA LYS A 205 -38.49 -1.64 -8.17
C LYS A 205 -39.80 -2.30 -7.75
N LYS A 206 -39.74 -3.34 -6.92
CA LYS A 206 -40.91 -4.12 -6.47
C LYS A 206 -41.46 -3.68 -5.11
N ALA A 207 -40.67 -2.98 -4.32
CA ALA A 207 -41.04 -2.56 -2.98
C ALA A 207 -41.58 -1.12 -2.97
N TYR A 208 -42.68 -0.91 -2.24
CA TYR A 208 -43.08 0.45 -1.86
C TYR A 208 -42.22 0.87 -0.66
N ILE A 209 -41.35 1.85 -0.87
CA ILE A 209 -40.47 2.34 0.18
C ILE A 209 -41.01 3.69 0.69
N GLU A 210 -41.51 3.73 1.92
CA GLU A 210 -41.86 4.92 2.64
C GLU A 210 -40.68 5.32 3.56
N VAL A 211 -40.07 6.47 3.28
CA VAL A 211 -39.03 7.04 4.16
C VAL A 211 -39.72 7.96 5.15
N ARG A 212 -39.80 7.58 6.41
CA ARG A 212 -40.24 8.44 7.52
C ARG A 212 -39.01 9.14 8.09
N LEU A 213 -38.89 10.44 7.84
CA LEU A 213 -37.89 11.33 8.41
C LEU A 213 -38.29 11.79 9.79
#